data_48982cb8d82de14a97df1e65978ae9af
#
_entry.id   48982cb8d82de14a97df1e65978ae9af
#
_cell.length_a   1.000
_cell.length_b   1.000
_cell.length_c   1.000
_cell.angle_alpha   90.00
_cell.angle_beta   90.00
_cell.angle_gamma   90.00
#
_symmetry.space_group_name_H-M   'P 1'
#
loop_
_entity.id
_entity.type
_entity.pdbx_description
1 polymer ?
#
loop_
_entity_poly.entity_id
_entity_poly.type
_entity_poly.pdbx_seq_one_letter_code
_entity_poly.pdbx_strand_id
1 'polypeptide(L)'
;MLLWTIQHKAAYDILLETGRLIANEKHLLFEGQFRPSYDWLVDQMKKRIGMPPNDVKYPVWAWYQWEGVRKRLDMRTHRYGGERGTPIVLLTIDVPDNMVLLSDFDMWHVILNDGYLPLYGKDDIEDPSEDEKLKSWENVFCVDIETDWWDALKSTQATFWELKKEWVLKAEHFVLAG
;
A
#
# COMPACT_ATOMS: atom_id res chain seq x y z
N MET A 1 -2.30 10.94 10.38
CA MET A 1 -1.81 11.06 8.97
C MET A 1 -2.97 10.99 8.02
N LEU A 2 -3.17 12.02 7.19
CA LEU A 2 -4.23 12.05 6.19
C LEU A 2 -3.88 11.12 5.01
N LEU A 3 -4.77 10.18 4.69
CA LEU A 3 -4.58 9.17 3.64
C LEU A 3 -5.85 8.99 2.81
N TRP A 4 -5.72 8.34 1.65
CA TRP A 4 -6.84 8.01 0.77
C TRP A 4 -6.81 6.54 0.39
N THR A 5 -7.92 5.82 0.56
CA THR A 5 -8.03 4.42 0.18
C THR A 5 -9.30 4.16 -0.61
N ILE A 6 -9.18 3.31 -1.62
CA ILE A 6 -10.32 2.87 -2.43
C ILE A 6 -10.70 1.47 -1.95
N GLN A 7 -11.96 1.30 -1.58
CA GLN A 7 -12.50 0.04 -1.09
C GLN A 7 -13.72 -0.39 -1.92
N HIS A 8 -13.93 -1.70 -2.04
CA HIS A 8 -15.22 -2.20 -2.51
C HIS A 8 -16.33 -1.74 -1.56
N LYS A 9 -17.51 -1.42 -2.12
CA LYS A 9 -18.65 -1.02 -1.29
C LYS A 9 -18.98 -2.05 -0.21
N ALA A 10 -18.90 -3.35 -0.52
CA ALA A 10 -19.13 -4.42 0.45
C ALA A 10 -18.14 -4.37 1.64
N ALA A 11 -16.88 -4.04 1.39
CA ALA A 11 -15.88 -3.86 2.45
C ALA A 11 -16.19 -2.62 3.31
N TYR A 12 -16.64 -1.54 2.68
CA TYR A 12 -17.10 -0.35 3.40
C TYR A 12 -18.34 -0.62 4.26
N ASP A 13 -19.29 -1.42 3.76
CA ASP A 13 -20.47 -1.82 4.53
C ASP A 13 -20.07 -2.62 5.80
N ILE A 14 -19.08 -3.53 5.69
CA ILE A 14 -18.49 -4.23 6.83
C ILE A 14 -17.88 -3.24 7.84
N LEU A 15 -17.11 -2.25 7.35
CA LEU A 15 -16.56 -1.20 8.22
C LEU A 15 -17.64 -0.44 8.98
N LEU A 16 -18.76 -0.12 8.33
CA LEU A 16 -19.87 0.58 8.97
C LEU A 16 -20.59 -0.26 10.03
N GLU A 17 -20.75 -1.56 9.76
CA GLU A 17 -21.44 -2.51 10.63
C GLU A 17 -20.58 -2.91 11.84
N THR A 18 -19.31 -3.25 11.60
CA THR A 18 -18.42 -3.82 12.64
C THR A 18 -17.54 -2.78 13.34
N GLY A 19 -17.43 -1.57 12.77
CA GLY A 19 -16.53 -0.51 13.24
C GLY A 19 -15.08 -0.66 12.76
N ARG A 20 -14.74 -1.76 12.06
CA ARG A 20 -13.37 -2.01 11.56
C ARG A 20 -13.36 -2.77 10.22
N LEU A 21 -12.33 -2.54 9.44
CA LEU A 21 -12.03 -3.31 8.23
C LEU A 21 -10.61 -3.84 8.31
N ILE A 22 -10.45 -5.13 8.06
CA ILE A 22 -9.18 -5.84 7.94
C ILE A 22 -9.05 -6.42 6.53
N ALA A 23 -7.82 -6.61 6.08
CA ALA A 23 -7.57 -7.29 4.81
C ALA A 23 -8.03 -8.74 4.89
N ASN A 24 -8.81 -9.18 3.90
CA ASN A 24 -9.29 -10.56 3.81
C ASN A 24 -8.45 -11.32 2.78
N GLU A 25 -7.81 -12.40 3.20
CA GLU A 25 -6.94 -13.23 2.33
C GLU A 25 -7.63 -13.68 1.04
N LYS A 26 -8.94 -13.93 1.08
CA LYS A 26 -9.71 -14.37 -0.10
C LYS A 26 -9.82 -13.32 -1.20
N HIS A 27 -9.53 -12.06 -0.88
CA HIS A 27 -9.61 -10.92 -1.80
C HIS A 27 -8.24 -10.30 -2.09
N LEU A 28 -7.17 -10.90 -1.58
CA LEU A 28 -5.82 -10.45 -1.88
C LEU A 28 -5.42 -10.94 -3.27
N LEU A 29 -4.95 -10.02 -4.11
CA LEU A 29 -4.61 -10.28 -5.52
C LEU A 29 -3.29 -11.06 -5.69
N PHE A 30 -2.76 -11.69 -4.63
CA PHE A 30 -1.47 -12.36 -4.67
C PHE A 30 -1.56 -13.87 -4.46
N GLU A 31 -2.19 -14.57 -5.35
CA GLU A 31 -2.02 -16.02 -5.39
C GLU A 31 -0.60 -16.36 -5.89
N GLY A 32 0.17 -17.04 -5.05
CA GLY A 32 1.44 -17.67 -5.42
C GLY A 32 2.66 -16.74 -5.38
N GLN A 33 3.04 -16.15 -6.51
CA GLN A 33 4.35 -15.51 -6.67
C GLN A 33 4.62 -14.27 -5.80
N PHE A 34 3.60 -13.51 -5.42
CA PHE A 34 3.76 -12.29 -4.61
C PHE A 34 3.75 -12.54 -3.11
N ARG A 35 3.40 -13.75 -2.67
CA ARG A 35 3.30 -14.07 -1.25
C ARG A 35 4.59 -13.82 -0.47
N PRO A 36 5.79 -14.20 -0.94
CA PRO A 36 7.04 -13.92 -0.22
C PRO A 36 7.25 -12.44 0.05
N SER A 37 6.96 -11.57 -0.92
CA SER A 37 7.07 -10.12 -0.79
C SER A 37 6.12 -9.56 0.27
N TYR A 38 4.88 -10.04 0.30
CA TYR A 38 3.89 -9.65 1.32
C TYR A 38 4.25 -10.17 2.71
N ASP A 39 4.73 -11.40 2.84
CA ASP A 39 5.17 -11.96 4.12
C ASP A 39 6.38 -11.16 4.66
N TRP A 40 7.33 -10.79 3.79
CA TRP A 40 8.42 -9.89 4.13
C TRP A 40 7.92 -8.51 4.61
N LEU A 41 6.96 -7.91 3.89
CA LEU A 41 6.37 -6.62 4.29
C LEU A 41 5.70 -6.71 5.67
N VAL A 42 4.96 -7.79 5.93
CA VAL A 42 4.33 -8.05 7.23
C VAL A 42 5.38 -8.09 8.35
N ASP A 43 6.54 -8.72 8.12
CA ASP A 43 7.63 -8.74 9.08
C ASP A 43 8.28 -7.36 9.28
N GLN A 44 8.39 -6.55 8.23
CA GLN A 44 8.82 -5.16 8.34
C GLN A 44 7.82 -4.31 9.13
N MET A 45 6.53 -4.48 8.89
CA MET A 45 5.48 -3.78 9.65
C MET A 45 5.54 -4.11 11.14
N LYS A 46 5.68 -5.40 11.50
CA LYS A 46 5.83 -5.81 12.91
C LYS A 46 7.01 -5.11 13.59
N LYS A 47 8.13 -4.97 12.89
CA LYS A 47 9.35 -4.31 13.41
C LYS A 47 9.19 -2.80 13.56
N ARG A 48 8.45 -2.14 12.63
CA ARG A 48 8.43 -0.68 12.48
C ARG A 48 7.22 -0.01 13.13
N ILE A 49 6.05 -0.66 13.07
CA ILE A 49 4.78 -0.10 13.61
C ILE A 49 4.11 -1.02 14.64
N GLY A 50 4.77 -2.12 15.03
CA GLY A 50 4.29 -3.03 16.07
C GLY A 50 3.45 -4.19 15.56
N MET A 51 3.10 -5.09 16.48
CA MET A 51 2.38 -6.32 16.16
C MET A 51 0.95 -6.04 15.70
N PRO A 52 0.43 -6.83 14.72
CA PRO A 52 -0.97 -6.75 14.32
C PRO A 52 -1.91 -7.21 15.46
N PRO A 53 -3.19 -6.81 15.45
CA PRO A 53 -4.23 -7.49 16.18
C PRO A 53 -4.26 -9.00 15.86
N ASN A 54 -4.69 -9.86 16.80
CA ASN A 54 -4.58 -11.33 16.71
C ASN A 54 -5.25 -11.95 15.47
N ASP A 55 -6.27 -11.29 14.94
CA ASP A 55 -7.05 -11.75 13.78
C ASP A 55 -6.62 -11.09 12.44
N VAL A 56 -5.54 -10.28 12.46
CA VAL A 56 -5.04 -9.57 11.29
C VAL A 56 -3.76 -10.21 10.79
N LYS A 57 -3.72 -10.55 9.50
CA LYS A 57 -2.56 -11.19 8.87
C LYS A 57 -1.86 -10.27 7.87
N TYR A 58 -2.62 -9.51 7.10
CA TYR A 58 -2.12 -8.64 6.05
C TYR A 58 -2.62 -7.21 6.23
N PRO A 59 -1.89 -6.20 5.69
CA PRO A 59 -2.25 -4.80 5.86
C PRO A 59 -3.40 -4.35 4.97
N VAL A 60 -4.04 -3.28 5.41
CA VAL A 60 -4.84 -2.39 4.55
C VAL A 60 -3.89 -1.41 3.87
N TRP A 61 -4.16 -1.10 2.60
CA TRP A 61 -3.38 -0.19 1.78
C TRP A 61 -4.12 1.12 1.56
N ALA A 62 -3.36 2.21 1.53
CA ALA A 62 -3.84 3.54 1.20
C ALA A 62 -2.77 4.34 0.43
N TRP A 63 -3.15 5.48 -0.11
CA TRP A 63 -2.27 6.45 -0.73
C TRP A 63 -1.93 7.56 0.25
N TYR A 64 -0.65 7.82 0.42
CA TYR A 64 -0.13 9.02 1.07
C TYR A 64 0.06 10.14 0.05
N GLN A 65 0.61 9.83 -1.12
CA GLN A 65 0.87 10.71 -2.23
C GLN A 65 0.70 9.96 -3.55
N TRP A 66 0.16 10.62 -4.58
CA TRP A 66 0.04 10.07 -5.92
C TRP A 66 0.67 11.02 -6.93
N GLU A 67 1.57 10.52 -7.80
CA GLU A 67 2.26 11.29 -8.85
C GLU A 67 2.81 12.64 -8.36
N GLY A 68 3.57 12.63 -7.28
CA GLY A 68 4.19 13.81 -6.69
C GLY A 68 3.24 14.73 -5.92
N VAL A 69 1.94 14.44 -5.90
CA VAL A 69 0.94 15.32 -5.29
C VAL A 69 0.25 14.66 -4.11
N ARG A 70 0.32 15.35 -2.96
CA ARG A 70 -0.36 14.94 -1.73
C ARG A 70 -1.76 15.52 -1.67
N LYS A 71 -2.68 14.88 -2.37
CA LYS A 71 -4.10 15.27 -2.40
C LYS A 71 -5.00 14.05 -2.64
N ARG A 72 -6.30 14.23 -2.45
CA ARG A 72 -7.33 13.27 -2.81
C ARG A 72 -7.16 12.80 -4.27
N LEU A 73 -7.29 11.49 -4.49
CA LEU A 73 -7.25 10.88 -5.82
C LEU A 73 -8.35 11.43 -6.72
N ASP A 74 -8.02 11.74 -7.97
CA ASP A 74 -9.00 12.06 -8.99
C ASP A 74 -9.55 10.78 -9.63
N MET A 75 -10.74 10.38 -9.23
CA MET A 75 -11.38 9.13 -9.68
C MET A 75 -11.75 9.11 -11.17
N ARG A 76 -11.59 10.25 -11.89
CA ARG A 76 -11.78 10.30 -13.35
C ARG A 76 -10.54 9.81 -14.11
N THR A 77 -9.36 10.00 -13.50
CA THR A 77 -8.06 9.66 -14.12
C THR A 77 -7.41 8.45 -13.45
N HIS A 78 -7.68 8.26 -12.16
CA HIS A 78 -7.12 7.13 -11.40
C HIS A 78 -7.79 5.82 -11.84
N ARG A 79 -7.02 4.95 -12.49
CA ARG A 79 -7.49 3.62 -12.89
C ARG A 79 -7.39 2.66 -11.71
N TYR A 80 -8.51 2.35 -11.12
CA TYR A 80 -8.63 1.27 -10.15
C TYR A 80 -8.91 -0.05 -10.90
N GLY A 81 -8.08 -1.07 -10.68
CA GLY A 81 -8.30 -2.39 -11.28
C GLY A 81 -9.59 -3.02 -10.73
N GLY A 82 -10.46 -3.48 -11.62
CA GLY A 82 -11.70 -4.14 -11.25
C GLY A 82 -12.68 -4.21 -12.43
N GLU A 83 -13.76 -4.99 -12.25
CA GLU A 83 -14.79 -5.14 -13.27
C GLU A 83 -15.65 -3.88 -13.41
N ARG A 84 -16.03 -3.57 -14.65
CA ARG A 84 -16.98 -2.48 -14.95
C ARG A 84 -18.27 -2.68 -14.16
N GLY A 85 -18.79 -1.60 -13.60
CA GLY A 85 -20.02 -1.62 -12.81
C GLY A 85 -19.82 -1.97 -11.33
N THR A 86 -18.59 -2.30 -10.92
CA THR A 86 -18.29 -2.58 -9.52
C THR A 86 -18.46 -1.31 -8.66
N PRO A 87 -19.30 -1.34 -7.60
CA PRO A 87 -19.42 -0.22 -6.68
C PRO A 87 -18.22 -0.14 -5.75
N ILE A 88 -17.60 1.03 -5.70
CA ILE A 88 -16.44 1.34 -4.87
C ILE A 88 -16.67 2.60 -4.04
N VAL A 89 -15.86 2.77 -3.00
CA VAL A 89 -15.89 3.95 -2.13
C VAL A 89 -14.47 4.47 -1.96
N LEU A 90 -14.25 5.73 -2.29
CA LEU A 90 -13.03 6.45 -1.94
C LEU A 90 -13.21 7.02 -0.54
N LEU A 91 -12.36 6.60 0.38
CA LEU A 91 -12.31 7.07 1.74
C LEU A 91 -11.16 8.05 1.93
N THR A 92 -11.45 9.19 2.54
CA THR A 92 -10.44 10.06 3.16
C THR A 92 -10.38 9.70 4.63
N ILE A 93 -9.20 9.34 5.12
CA ILE A 93 -9.02 8.81 6.47
C ILE A 93 -7.88 9.55 7.19
N ASP A 94 -7.97 9.62 8.52
CA ASP A 94 -6.90 10.14 9.38
C ASP A 94 -6.44 9.02 10.33
N VAL A 95 -5.30 8.41 10.00
CA VAL A 95 -4.70 7.30 10.76
C VAL A 95 -3.60 7.83 11.66
N PRO A 96 -3.47 7.40 12.94
CA PRO A 96 -2.34 7.79 13.79
C PRO A 96 -1.00 7.50 13.12
N ASP A 97 -0.09 8.47 13.11
CA ASP A 97 1.17 8.40 12.36
C ASP A 97 2.04 7.20 12.76
N ASN A 98 2.03 6.84 14.05
CA ASN A 98 2.77 5.69 14.58
C ASN A 98 2.19 4.32 14.20
N MET A 99 1.04 4.28 13.53
CA MET A 99 0.40 3.07 13.02
C MET A 99 0.55 2.90 11.51
N VAL A 100 1.27 3.81 10.84
CA VAL A 100 1.41 3.83 9.38
C VAL A 100 2.85 3.55 8.99
N LEU A 101 3.05 2.65 8.04
CA LEU A 101 4.30 2.44 7.35
C LEU A 101 4.17 2.95 5.91
N LEU A 102 5.01 3.93 5.55
CA LEU A 102 5.08 4.46 4.19
C LEU A 102 6.05 3.65 3.34
N SER A 103 5.73 3.47 2.07
CA SER A 103 6.58 2.81 1.08
C SER A 103 6.44 3.47 -0.29
N ASP A 104 7.52 3.43 -1.06
CA ASP A 104 7.53 3.89 -2.45
C ASP A 104 6.79 2.88 -3.33
N PHE A 105 5.86 3.37 -4.16
CA PHE A 105 5.00 2.52 -5.00
C PHE A 105 5.78 1.80 -6.11
N ASP A 106 6.68 2.49 -6.77
CA ASP A 106 7.43 1.91 -7.89
C ASP A 106 8.48 0.92 -7.39
N MET A 107 9.17 1.27 -6.30
CA MET A 107 10.09 0.35 -5.62
C MET A 107 9.39 -0.91 -5.10
N TRP A 108 8.13 -0.78 -4.64
CA TRP A 108 7.35 -1.95 -4.24
C TRP A 108 7.12 -2.93 -5.41
N HIS A 109 6.97 -2.43 -6.63
CA HIS A 109 6.86 -3.30 -7.81
C HIS A 109 8.15 -4.07 -8.11
N VAL A 110 9.33 -3.51 -7.81
CA VAL A 110 10.60 -4.26 -7.91
C VAL A 110 10.60 -5.43 -6.92
N ILE A 111 10.16 -5.20 -5.67
CA ILE A 111 10.05 -6.24 -4.65
C ILE A 111 9.04 -7.32 -5.06
N LEU A 112 7.87 -6.94 -5.61
CA LEU A 112 6.87 -7.89 -6.11
C LEU A 112 7.40 -8.80 -7.22
N ASN A 113 8.36 -8.31 -8.01
CA ASN A 113 9.04 -9.07 -9.06
C ASN A 113 10.33 -9.74 -8.59
N ASP A 114 10.54 -9.83 -7.28
CA ASP A 114 11.70 -10.49 -6.66
C ASP A 114 13.06 -9.87 -7.08
N GLY A 115 13.05 -8.57 -7.43
CA GLY A 115 14.22 -7.84 -7.89
C GLY A 115 15.12 -7.32 -6.77
N TYR A 116 16.38 -7.09 -7.09
CA TYR A 116 17.31 -6.29 -6.27
C TYR A 116 16.92 -4.82 -6.35
N LEU A 117 16.95 -4.09 -5.23
CA LEU A 117 16.48 -2.70 -5.13
C LEU A 117 17.60 -1.77 -4.63
N PRO A 118 18.54 -1.32 -5.47
CA PRO A 118 19.52 -0.28 -5.06
C PRO A 118 18.82 1.08 -4.93
N LEU A 119 19.36 2.01 -4.14
CA LEU A 119 18.88 3.39 -4.08
C LEU A 119 19.37 4.24 -5.26
N TYR A 120 20.57 3.95 -5.74
CA TYR A 120 21.21 4.66 -6.84
C TYR A 120 21.78 3.66 -7.84
N GLY A 121 21.80 4.01 -9.13
CA GLY A 121 22.32 3.13 -10.18
C GLY A 121 23.76 2.68 -9.97
N LYS A 122 24.59 3.48 -9.30
CA LYS A 122 25.97 3.10 -8.91
C LYS A 122 26.05 1.99 -7.87
N ASP A 123 24.96 1.74 -7.13
CA ASP A 123 24.86 0.72 -6.09
C ASP A 123 24.22 -0.57 -6.63
N ASP A 124 24.00 -0.64 -7.94
CA ASP A 124 23.45 -1.82 -8.61
C ASP A 124 24.46 -2.99 -8.60
N ILE A 125 23.97 -4.19 -8.37
CA ILE A 125 24.75 -5.43 -8.33
C ILE A 125 24.18 -6.36 -9.41
N GLU A 126 25.04 -6.79 -10.34
CA GLU A 126 24.66 -7.63 -11.49
C GLU A 126 24.14 -9.02 -11.07
N ASP A 127 24.68 -9.59 -9.98
CA ASP A 127 24.27 -10.91 -9.47
C ASP A 127 24.25 -10.88 -7.92
N PRO A 128 23.23 -10.23 -7.31
CA PRO A 128 23.15 -10.12 -5.87
C PRO A 128 22.82 -11.47 -5.23
N SER A 129 23.45 -11.78 -4.10
CA SER A 129 23.04 -12.88 -3.26
C SER A 129 21.62 -12.64 -2.70
N GLU A 130 20.95 -13.70 -2.26
CA GLU A 130 19.62 -13.60 -1.66
C GLU A 130 19.59 -12.65 -0.44
N ASP A 131 20.63 -12.69 0.41
CA ASP A 131 20.73 -11.80 1.57
C ASP A 131 20.91 -10.33 1.16
N GLU A 132 21.70 -10.04 0.13
CA GLU A 132 21.88 -8.69 -0.41
C GLU A 132 20.58 -8.18 -1.03
N LYS A 133 19.87 -9.03 -1.78
CA LYS A 133 18.57 -8.72 -2.36
C LYS A 133 17.56 -8.37 -1.27
N LEU A 134 17.35 -9.23 -0.29
CA LEU A 134 16.41 -9.00 0.81
C LEU A 134 16.77 -7.76 1.64
N LYS A 135 18.05 -7.50 1.83
CA LYS A 135 18.50 -6.27 2.50
C LYS A 135 18.19 -5.03 1.69
N SER A 136 18.38 -5.10 0.36
CA SER A 136 18.07 -3.97 -0.53
C SER A 136 16.59 -3.57 -0.50
N TRP A 137 15.68 -4.51 -0.23
CA TRP A 137 14.24 -4.24 -0.15
C TRP A 137 13.87 -3.21 0.92
N GLU A 138 14.70 -3.05 1.97
CA GLU A 138 14.48 -2.00 2.98
C GLU A 138 14.51 -0.59 2.39
N ASN A 139 15.11 -0.41 1.22
CA ASN A 139 15.14 0.87 0.50
C ASN A 139 13.75 1.35 0.07
N VAL A 140 12.74 0.47 -0.01
CA VAL A 140 11.35 0.84 -0.31
C VAL A 140 10.77 1.83 0.70
N PHE A 141 11.32 1.88 1.91
CA PHE A 141 10.88 2.79 2.97
C PHE A 141 11.59 4.14 2.95
N CYS A 142 12.55 4.34 2.04
CA CYS A 142 13.28 5.60 1.85
C CYS A 142 12.44 6.59 1.02
N VAL A 143 11.23 6.90 1.48
CA VAL A 143 10.25 7.70 0.71
C VAL A 143 10.62 9.16 0.51
N ASP A 144 11.51 9.72 1.34
CA ASP A 144 11.97 11.11 1.28
C ASP A 144 13.26 11.30 0.46
N ILE A 145 13.83 10.19 -0.09
CA ILE A 145 15.08 10.23 -0.84
C ILE A 145 14.76 10.30 -2.34
N GLU A 146 15.38 11.24 -3.06
CA GLU A 146 15.41 11.24 -4.51
C GLU A 146 16.38 10.15 -4.99
N THR A 147 15.91 9.30 -5.89
CA THR A 147 16.71 8.25 -6.53
C THR A 147 17.05 8.66 -7.95
N ASP A 148 18.13 8.15 -8.50
CA ASP A 148 18.53 8.43 -9.89
C ASP A 148 17.94 7.46 -10.93
N TRP A 149 16.99 6.61 -10.49
CA TRP A 149 16.41 5.56 -11.35
C TRP A 149 15.13 5.97 -12.05
N TRP A 150 14.36 6.89 -11.47
CA TRP A 150 13.03 7.21 -11.93
C TRP A 150 12.94 8.68 -12.34
N ASP A 151 12.64 8.89 -13.61
CA ASP A 151 12.20 10.21 -14.09
C ASP A 151 10.72 10.49 -13.79
N ALA A 152 10.02 9.53 -13.19
CA ALA A 152 8.60 9.61 -12.91
C ALA A 152 8.30 10.35 -11.60
N LEU A 153 7.12 10.95 -11.53
CA LEU A 153 6.61 11.60 -10.32
C LEU A 153 6.37 10.54 -9.23
N LYS A 154 7.01 10.70 -8.09
CA LYS A 154 6.98 9.75 -6.98
C LYS A 154 5.58 9.53 -6.43
N SER A 155 5.18 8.27 -6.29
CA SER A 155 3.96 7.87 -5.59
C SER A 155 4.30 7.11 -4.31
N THR A 156 3.65 7.48 -3.21
CA THR A 156 3.90 6.88 -1.90
C THR A 156 2.65 6.21 -1.38
N GLN A 157 2.76 4.93 -1.05
CA GLN A 157 1.73 4.14 -0.41
C GLN A 157 1.88 4.15 1.11
N ALA A 158 0.80 3.82 1.79
CA ALA A 158 0.73 3.66 3.23
C ALA A 158 0.11 2.31 3.56
N THR A 159 0.70 1.58 4.50
CA THR A 159 0.16 0.35 5.04
C THR A 159 -0.08 0.47 6.54
N PHE A 160 -1.17 -0.13 7.01
CA PHE A 160 -1.54 -0.21 8.41
C PHE A 160 -2.37 -1.47 8.66
N TRP A 161 -2.44 -1.96 9.91
CA TRP A 161 -3.02 -3.27 10.18
C TRP A 161 -4.53 -3.37 9.98
N GLU A 162 -5.26 -2.33 10.36
CA GLU A 162 -6.73 -2.28 10.25
C GLU A 162 -7.20 -0.85 9.98
N LEU A 163 -8.32 -0.68 9.30
CA LEU A 163 -9.01 0.59 9.18
C LEU A 163 -10.15 0.66 10.21
N LYS A 164 -10.14 1.68 11.05
CA LYS A 164 -11.22 1.93 12.01
C LYS A 164 -12.22 2.93 11.45
N LYS A 165 -13.50 2.73 11.73
CA LYS A 165 -14.58 3.61 11.29
C LYS A 165 -14.40 5.05 11.78
N GLU A 166 -13.87 5.23 13.00
CA GLU A 166 -13.59 6.54 13.59
C GLU A 166 -12.51 7.35 12.88
N TRP A 167 -11.69 6.72 12.05
CA TRP A 167 -10.66 7.39 11.24
C TRP A 167 -11.21 7.90 9.91
N VAL A 168 -12.44 7.56 9.53
CA VAL A 168 -13.03 7.97 8.26
C VAL A 168 -13.56 9.40 8.38
N LEU A 169 -12.95 10.32 7.65
CA LEU A 169 -13.35 11.72 7.57
C LEU A 169 -14.40 11.96 6.48
N LYS A 170 -14.28 11.21 5.36
CA LYS A 170 -15.18 11.34 4.20
C LYS A 170 -15.26 10.03 3.43
N ALA A 171 -16.45 9.72 2.94
CA ALA A 171 -16.70 8.61 2.02
C ALA A 171 -17.39 9.13 0.75
N GLU A 172 -16.87 8.76 -0.42
CA GLU A 172 -17.38 9.16 -1.72
C GLU A 172 -17.61 7.91 -2.58
N HIS A 173 -18.86 7.73 -3.02
CA HIS A 173 -19.29 6.54 -3.74
C HIS A 173 -19.11 6.71 -5.25
N PHE A 174 -18.59 5.67 -5.89
CA PHE A 174 -18.37 5.60 -7.33
C PHE A 174 -18.80 4.24 -7.86
N VAL A 175 -18.94 4.16 -9.17
CA VAL A 175 -19.08 2.91 -9.92
C VAL A 175 -17.97 2.89 -10.95
N LEU A 176 -17.22 1.79 -11.02
CA LEU A 176 -16.12 1.67 -11.98
C LEU A 176 -16.63 1.83 -13.40
N ALA A 177 -16.10 2.83 -14.10
CA ALA A 177 -16.26 2.97 -15.53
C ALA A 177 -15.34 1.94 -16.22
N GLY A 178 -15.82 1.28 -17.23
CA GLY A 178 -15.01 0.37 -18.03
C GLY A 178 -14.11 1.10 -19.00
#